data_a17c01f729ca7ffa1a7285b41ee6b76d
#
_entry.id   a17c01f729ca7ffa1a7285b41ee6b76d
#
_cell.length_a   1.000
_cell.length_b   1.000
_cell.length_c   1.000
_cell.angle_alpha   90.00
_cell.angle_beta   90.00
_cell.angle_gamma   90.00
#
_symmetry.space_group_name_H-M   'P 1'
#
loop_
_entity.id
_entity.type
_entity.pdbx_description
1 polymer ?
#
loop_
_entity_poly.entity_id
_entity_poly.type
_entity_poly.pdbx_seq_one_letter_code
_entity_poly.pdbx_strand_id
1 'polypeptide(L)'
;HYIWGVLKTKNRFDAEFVYFRIAEKVVGRTVKWDPQGELNRDAVDVAWAIQKVTEEAVLATAQWAKKHTGEDKVALAGGVALNAKANMELYYAKIFNDMFIFPAANDAGTPIGAAAYVYEHVLGGKMKRQRLKNVYLGPEYDDETIKKVVRDSKFKA
;
A
#
# COMPACT_ATOMS: atom_id res chain seq x y z
N HIS A 1 -19.31 -6.11 -12.84
CA HIS A 1 -19.30 -6.28 -14.30
C HIS A 1 -18.83 -5.05 -15.08
N TYR A 2 -18.98 -3.83 -14.57
CA TYR A 2 -18.59 -2.59 -15.27
C TYR A 2 -17.06 -2.33 -15.29
N ILE A 3 -16.33 -2.74 -14.24
CA ILE A 3 -14.88 -2.47 -14.13
C ILE A 3 -14.08 -3.30 -15.14
N TRP A 4 -14.47 -4.56 -15.41
CA TRP A 4 -13.75 -5.44 -16.34
C TRP A 4 -13.91 -5.06 -17.82
N GLY A 5 -14.99 -4.39 -18.21
CA GLY A 5 -15.19 -3.91 -19.57
C GLY A 5 -14.28 -2.74 -19.96
N VAL A 6 -13.83 -1.98 -18.97
CA VAL A 6 -13.00 -0.77 -19.15
C VAL A 6 -11.51 -1.10 -19.16
N LEU A 7 -11.10 -2.22 -18.52
CA LEU A 7 -9.70 -2.66 -18.45
C LEU A 7 -9.21 -3.43 -19.68
N LYS A 8 -10.06 -3.63 -20.70
CA LYS A 8 -9.70 -4.26 -21.99
C LYS A 8 -9.07 -3.28 -22.99
N THR A 9 -8.48 -2.17 -22.56
CA THR A 9 -7.78 -1.29 -23.49
C THR A 9 -6.39 -1.85 -23.82
N LYS A 10 -6.05 -1.85 -25.10
CA LYS A 10 -4.85 -2.48 -25.66
C LYS A 10 -3.53 -1.81 -25.27
N ASN A 11 -3.55 -0.65 -24.60
CA ASN A 11 -2.38 0.14 -24.28
C ASN A 11 -2.32 0.52 -22.80
N ARG A 12 -1.19 0.27 -22.18
CA ARG A 12 -0.88 0.59 -20.77
C ARG A 12 -0.95 2.09 -20.45
N PHE A 13 -0.87 2.94 -21.46
CA PHE A 13 -0.96 4.40 -21.35
C PHE A 13 -2.39 4.93 -21.22
N ASP A 14 -3.39 4.10 -21.50
CA ASP A 14 -4.80 4.52 -21.40
C ASP A 14 -5.37 4.40 -19.97
N ALA A 15 -4.61 3.93 -18.99
CA ALA A 15 -5.11 3.74 -17.63
C ALA A 15 -5.53 5.08 -16.98
N GLU A 16 -4.75 6.15 -17.14
CA GLU A 16 -5.11 7.47 -16.63
C GLU A 16 -6.39 7.96 -17.29
N PHE A 17 -6.51 7.82 -18.59
CA PHE A 17 -7.68 8.19 -19.36
C PHE A 17 -8.94 7.42 -18.93
N VAL A 18 -8.78 6.16 -18.53
CA VAL A 18 -9.87 5.32 -18.01
C VAL A 18 -10.39 5.84 -16.67
N TYR A 19 -9.51 6.22 -15.75
CA TYR A 19 -9.92 6.79 -14.47
C TYR A 19 -10.70 8.09 -14.65
N PHE A 20 -10.27 8.97 -15.56
CA PHE A 20 -10.99 10.21 -15.87
C PHE A 20 -12.37 9.94 -16.46
N ARG A 21 -12.52 8.99 -17.39
CA ARG A 21 -13.81 8.63 -17.96
C ARG A 21 -14.77 8.02 -16.94
N ILE A 22 -14.27 7.24 -16.00
CA ILE A 22 -15.09 6.75 -14.88
C ILE A 22 -15.52 7.93 -14.01
N ALA A 23 -14.61 8.81 -13.67
CA ALA A 23 -14.90 10.02 -12.91
C ALA A 23 -15.95 10.89 -13.61
N GLU A 24 -15.80 11.13 -14.90
CA GLU A 24 -16.78 11.87 -15.72
C GLU A 24 -18.17 11.23 -15.70
N LYS A 25 -18.24 9.90 -15.78
CA LYS A 25 -19.51 9.18 -15.68
C LYS A 25 -20.17 9.30 -14.33
N VAL A 26 -19.37 9.31 -13.25
CA VAL A 26 -19.87 9.43 -11.88
C VAL A 26 -20.29 10.87 -11.58
N VAL A 27 -19.51 11.84 -12.01
CA VAL A 27 -19.78 13.27 -11.78
C VAL A 27 -20.82 13.82 -12.77
N GLY A 28 -21.05 13.14 -13.90
CA GLY A 28 -22.01 13.55 -14.95
C GLY A 28 -21.57 14.70 -15.81
N ARG A 29 -20.28 15.07 -15.74
CA ARG A 29 -19.68 16.16 -16.54
C ARG A 29 -18.18 15.92 -16.72
N THR A 30 -17.57 16.62 -17.70
CA THR A 30 -16.13 16.53 -17.94
C THR A 30 -15.34 17.02 -16.74
N VAL A 31 -14.45 16.18 -16.22
CA VAL A 31 -13.50 16.55 -15.18
C VAL A 31 -12.20 17.00 -15.84
N LYS A 32 -11.90 18.28 -15.72
CA LYS A 32 -10.63 18.85 -16.22
C LYS A 32 -9.53 18.53 -15.20
N TRP A 33 -8.52 17.83 -15.65
CA TRP A 33 -7.30 17.61 -14.90
C TRP A 33 -6.18 18.47 -15.46
N ASP A 34 -5.64 19.32 -14.61
CA ASP A 34 -4.43 20.09 -14.91
C ASP A 34 -3.36 19.74 -13.85
N PRO A 35 -2.36 18.93 -14.20
CA PRO A 35 -1.33 18.53 -13.24
C PRO A 35 -0.42 19.67 -12.78
N GLN A 36 -0.45 20.81 -13.48
CA GLN A 36 0.33 22.02 -13.14
C GLN A 36 -0.56 23.17 -12.65
N GLY A 37 -1.88 23.01 -12.69
CA GLY A 37 -2.85 24.00 -12.28
C GLY A 37 -3.31 23.84 -10.83
N GLU A 38 -4.18 24.75 -10.40
CA GLU A 38 -4.85 24.64 -9.11
C GLU A 38 -5.76 23.39 -9.08
N LEU A 39 -5.79 22.69 -7.94
CA LEU A 39 -6.70 21.58 -7.70
C LEU A 39 -8.14 22.06 -7.85
N ASN A 40 -8.81 21.61 -8.89
CA ASN A 40 -10.23 21.91 -9.05
C ASN A 40 -11.08 21.03 -8.12
N ARG A 41 -12.24 21.53 -7.74
CA ARG A 41 -13.12 20.87 -6.77
C ARG A 41 -13.56 19.49 -7.23
N ASP A 42 -13.82 19.28 -8.51
CA ASP A 42 -14.24 17.99 -9.02
C ASP A 42 -13.16 16.93 -8.87
N ALA A 43 -11.89 17.27 -9.09
CA ALA A 43 -10.76 16.35 -8.90
C ALA A 43 -10.62 15.96 -7.41
N VAL A 44 -10.81 16.91 -6.50
CA VAL A 44 -10.81 16.67 -5.06
C VAL A 44 -11.96 15.75 -4.65
N ASP A 45 -13.17 16.01 -5.13
CA ASP A 45 -14.36 15.23 -4.81
C ASP A 45 -14.25 13.79 -5.34
N VAL A 46 -13.71 13.60 -6.55
CA VAL A 46 -13.44 12.27 -7.13
C VAL A 46 -12.36 11.53 -6.33
N ALA A 47 -11.28 12.19 -5.97
CA ALA A 47 -10.22 11.59 -5.15
C ALA A 47 -10.75 11.16 -3.78
N TRP A 48 -11.58 12.00 -3.14
CA TRP A 48 -12.24 11.66 -1.89
C TRP A 48 -13.18 10.46 -2.04
N ALA A 49 -13.98 10.43 -3.09
CA ALA A 49 -14.92 9.32 -3.35
C ALA A 49 -14.19 8.00 -3.56
N ILE A 50 -13.10 8.00 -4.33
CA ILE A 50 -12.26 6.81 -4.56
C ILE A 50 -11.65 6.33 -3.24
N GLN A 51 -11.13 7.25 -2.42
CA GLN A 51 -10.59 6.91 -1.11
C GLN A 51 -11.67 6.29 -0.22
N LYS A 52 -12.87 6.86 -0.20
CA LYS A 52 -13.99 6.35 0.62
C LYS A 52 -14.43 4.95 0.20
N VAL A 53 -14.59 4.73 -1.08
CA VAL A 53 -14.91 3.38 -1.63
C VAL A 53 -13.80 2.37 -1.28
N THR A 54 -12.54 2.79 -1.30
CA THR A 54 -11.41 1.92 -0.93
C THR A 54 -11.48 1.54 0.56
N GLU A 55 -11.78 2.49 1.44
CA GLU A 55 -11.96 2.24 2.88
C GLU A 55 -13.10 1.23 3.12
N GLU A 56 -14.25 1.45 2.49
CA GLU A 56 -15.40 0.56 2.59
C GLU A 56 -15.09 -0.86 2.06
N ALA A 57 -14.40 -0.97 0.95
CA ALA A 57 -13.99 -2.25 0.38
C ALA A 57 -13.03 -3.02 1.31
N VAL A 58 -12.08 -2.32 1.93
CA VAL A 58 -11.16 -2.92 2.91
C VAL A 58 -11.92 -3.42 4.13
N LEU A 59 -12.83 -2.62 4.67
CA LEU A 59 -13.64 -3.01 5.82
C LEU A 59 -14.55 -4.21 5.49
N ALA A 60 -15.23 -4.20 4.35
CA ALA A 60 -16.08 -5.30 3.92
C ALA A 60 -15.28 -6.60 3.74
N THR A 61 -14.09 -6.51 3.14
CA THR A 61 -13.18 -7.65 2.98
C THR A 61 -12.71 -8.19 4.33
N ALA A 62 -12.38 -7.31 5.26
CA ALA A 62 -11.97 -7.69 6.61
C ALA A 62 -13.09 -8.37 7.39
N GLN A 63 -14.32 -7.86 7.31
CA GLN A 63 -15.50 -8.47 7.92
C GLN A 63 -15.79 -9.85 7.33
N TRP A 64 -15.68 -9.97 6.00
CA TRP A 64 -15.84 -11.24 5.31
C TRP A 64 -14.77 -12.25 5.78
N ALA A 65 -13.50 -11.83 5.82
CA ALA A 65 -12.40 -12.68 6.28
C ALA A 65 -12.62 -13.14 7.72
N LYS A 66 -12.95 -12.22 8.64
CA LYS A 66 -13.27 -12.54 10.04
C LYS A 66 -14.38 -13.57 10.16
N LYS A 67 -15.48 -13.38 9.42
CA LYS A 67 -16.62 -14.29 9.42
C LYS A 67 -16.27 -15.70 8.93
N HIS A 68 -15.39 -15.82 7.92
CA HIS A 68 -15.07 -17.10 7.29
C HIS A 68 -13.95 -17.86 7.98
N THR A 69 -13.01 -17.16 8.61
CA THR A 69 -11.84 -17.78 9.25
C THR A 69 -11.98 -17.92 10.76
N GLY A 70 -12.74 -17.02 11.39
CA GLY A 70 -12.81 -16.91 12.86
C GLY A 70 -11.55 -16.30 13.49
N GLU A 71 -10.50 -16.03 12.71
CA GLU A 71 -9.21 -15.58 13.21
C GLU A 71 -9.30 -14.18 13.86
N ASP A 72 -8.54 -14.00 14.95
CA ASP A 72 -8.50 -12.74 15.71
C ASP A 72 -7.37 -11.81 15.30
N LYS A 73 -6.49 -12.27 14.43
CA LYS A 73 -5.34 -11.51 13.94
C LYS A 73 -5.35 -11.44 12.42
N VAL A 74 -4.91 -10.32 11.88
CA VAL A 74 -4.81 -10.13 10.43
C VAL A 74 -3.44 -9.59 10.04
N ALA A 75 -2.92 -10.09 8.93
CA ALA A 75 -1.75 -9.51 8.27
C ALA A 75 -2.19 -8.95 6.91
N LEU A 76 -1.75 -7.73 6.61
CA LEU A 76 -2.05 -7.05 5.36
C LEU A 76 -0.80 -6.96 4.49
N ALA A 77 -0.95 -7.30 3.22
CA ALA A 77 0.06 -7.15 2.19
C ALA A 77 -0.58 -6.71 0.86
N GLY A 78 0.24 -6.27 -0.08
CA GLY A 78 -0.20 -5.68 -1.35
C GLY A 78 -0.17 -4.15 -1.31
N GLY A 79 -0.22 -3.52 -2.49
CA GLY A 79 -0.11 -2.06 -2.63
C GLY A 79 -1.18 -1.27 -1.87
N VAL A 80 -2.40 -1.81 -1.75
CA VAL A 80 -3.49 -1.18 -0.98
C VAL A 80 -3.16 -1.11 0.52
N ALA A 81 -2.36 -2.03 1.04
CA ALA A 81 -1.94 -2.01 2.45
C ALA A 81 -1.00 -0.83 2.80
N LEU A 82 -0.55 -0.04 1.82
CA LEU A 82 0.14 1.24 2.04
C LEU A 82 -0.83 2.41 2.30
N ASN A 83 -2.14 2.20 2.12
CA ASN A 83 -3.14 3.22 2.36
C ASN A 83 -3.37 3.40 3.87
N ALA A 84 -2.64 4.36 4.46
CA ALA A 84 -2.68 4.62 5.90
C ALA A 84 -4.08 4.95 6.41
N LYS A 85 -4.90 5.63 5.60
CA LYS A 85 -6.28 5.98 5.96
C LYS A 85 -7.19 4.75 6.05
N ALA A 86 -7.14 3.87 5.04
CA ALA A 86 -7.89 2.62 5.06
C ALA A 86 -7.44 1.70 6.22
N ASN A 87 -6.13 1.66 6.49
CA ASN A 87 -5.57 0.92 7.62
C ASN A 87 -6.05 1.48 8.97
N MET A 88 -6.13 2.80 9.10
CA MET A 88 -6.65 3.47 10.29
C MET A 88 -8.12 3.11 10.53
N GLU A 89 -8.97 3.19 9.49
CA GLU A 89 -10.38 2.79 9.58
C GLU A 89 -10.52 1.31 10.01
N LEU A 90 -9.72 0.42 9.42
CA LEU A 90 -9.71 -0.99 9.80
C LEU A 90 -9.28 -1.20 11.26
N TYR A 91 -8.27 -0.48 11.73
CA TYR A 91 -7.80 -0.54 13.12
C TYR A 91 -8.88 -0.10 14.10
N TYR A 92 -9.58 0.99 13.82
CA TYR A 92 -10.63 1.50 14.68
C TYR A 92 -11.94 0.70 14.61
N ALA A 93 -12.19 0.00 13.52
CA ALA A 93 -13.35 -0.89 13.40
C ALA A 93 -13.29 -2.09 14.34
N LYS A 94 -12.14 -2.41 14.95
CA LYS A 94 -11.96 -3.49 15.95
C LYS A 94 -12.47 -4.85 15.50
N ILE A 95 -12.40 -5.13 14.18
CA ILE A 95 -12.78 -6.42 13.60
C ILE A 95 -11.80 -7.52 14.05
N PHE A 96 -10.52 -7.14 14.19
CA PHE A 96 -9.46 -8.02 14.67
C PHE A 96 -8.85 -7.46 15.96
N ASN A 97 -8.36 -8.35 16.81
CA ASN A 97 -7.69 -7.97 18.06
C ASN A 97 -6.25 -7.49 17.83
N ASP A 98 -5.63 -7.98 16.76
CA ASP A 98 -4.26 -7.59 16.39
C ASP A 98 -4.15 -7.47 14.85
N MET A 99 -3.39 -6.48 14.40
CA MET A 99 -3.19 -6.21 12.99
C MET A 99 -1.70 -5.98 12.73
N PHE A 100 -1.18 -6.64 11.72
CA PHE A 100 0.18 -6.45 11.24
C PHE A 100 0.19 -5.99 9.80
N ILE A 101 0.91 -4.91 9.54
CA ILE A 101 1.17 -4.41 8.20
C ILE A 101 2.68 -4.39 8.02
N PHE A 102 3.17 -5.15 7.06
CA PHE A 102 4.59 -5.11 6.74
C PHE A 102 4.96 -3.72 6.19
N PRO A 103 6.04 -3.07 6.68
CA PRO A 103 6.38 -1.70 6.24
C PRO A 103 6.60 -1.54 4.73
N ALA A 104 7.09 -2.58 4.06
CA ALA A 104 7.16 -2.67 2.60
C ALA A 104 6.03 -3.59 2.09
N ALA A 105 4.79 -3.20 2.30
CA ALA A 105 3.63 -4.04 2.01
C ALA A 105 3.41 -4.31 0.52
N ASN A 106 3.92 -3.43 -0.35
CA ASN A 106 3.87 -3.55 -1.81
C ASN A 106 4.94 -4.50 -2.37
N ASP A 107 5.19 -4.43 -3.66
CA ASP A 107 6.17 -5.28 -4.38
C ASP A 107 7.59 -5.22 -3.79
N ALA A 108 7.95 -4.14 -3.10
CA ALA A 108 9.23 -4.00 -2.42
C ALA A 108 9.45 -5.05 -1.29
N GLY A 109 8.37 -5.62 -0.74
CA GLY A 109 8.44 -6.71 0.25
C GLY A 109 8.56 -8.11 -0.35
N THR A 110 8.35 -8.27 -1.65
CA THR A 110 8.39 -9.56 -2.33
C THR A 110 9.69 -10.34 -2.13
N PRO A 111 10.90 -9.71 -2.17
CA PRO A 111 12.15 -10.43 -1.95
C PRO A 111 12.23 -11.11 -0.58
N ILE A 112 11.71 -10.46 0.47
CA ILE A 112 11.70 -11.04 1.83
C ILE A 112 10.75 -12.24 1.88
N GLY A 113 9.57 -12.12 1.28
CA GLY A 113 8.62 -13.23 1.18
C GLY A 113 9.18 -14.41 0.41
N ALA A 114 9.85 -14.17 -0.72
CA ALA A 114 10.50 -15.19 -1.52
C ALA A 114 11.63 -15.90 -0.75
N ALA A 115 12.47 -15.14 -0.05
CA ALA A 115 13.55 -15.70 0.77
C ALA A 115 13.00 -16.56 1.91
N ALA A 116 11.95 -16.10 2.58
CA ALA A 116 11.28 -16.86 3.64
C ALA A 116 10.68 -18.16 3.11
N TYR A 117 10.01 -18.10 1.98
CA TYR A 117 9.43 -19.28 1.33
C TYR A 117 10.49 -20.33 0.96
N VAL A 118 11.57 -19.90 0.31
CA VAL A 118 12.69 -20.81 -0.04
C VAL A 118 13.30 -21.41 1.21
N TYR A 119 13.54 -20.63 2.24
CA TYR A 119 14.13 -21.12 3.48
C TYR A 119 13.27 -22.19 4.15
N GLU A 120 11.96 -21.96 4.29
CA GLU A 120 11.07 -22.91 4.98
C GLU A 120 10.67 -24.10 4.10
N HIS A 121 10.28 -23.86 2.84
CA HIS A 121 9.64 -24.88 2.02
C HIS A 121 10.60 -25.61 1.07
N VAL A 122 11.72 -24.99 0.69
CA VAL A 122 12.70 -25.61 -0.20
C VAL A 122 13.87 -26.18 0.59
N LEU A 123 14.39 -25.43 1.57
CA LEU A 123 15.56 -25.82 2.36
C LEU A 123 15.21 -26.52 3.68
N GLY A 124 13.93 -26.67 4.01
CA GLY A 124 13.48 -27.31 5.25
C GLY A 124 13.83 -26.57 6.53
N GLY A 125 14.18 -25.28 6.43
CA GLY A 125 14.47 -24.44 7.57
C GLY A 125 13.21 -24.13 8.39
N LYS A 126 13.39 -23.70 9.63
CA LYS A 126 12.31 -23.22 10.49
C LYS A 126 12.58 -21.78 10.89
N MET A 127 11.77 -20.85 10.39
CA MET A 127 11.85 -19.46 10.82
C MET A 127 11.36 -19.31 12.25
N LYS A 128 12.13 -18.63 13.09
CA LYS A 128 11.63 -18.20 14.40
C LYS A 128 10.56 -17.12 14.17
N ARG A 129 9.36 -17.37 14.65
CA ARG A 129 8.29 -16.38 14.66
C ARG A 129 8.67 -15.24 15.60
N GLN A 130 9.17 -14.15 15.04
CA GLN A 130 9.54 -12.95 15.79
C GLN A 130 8.76 -11.76 15.24
N ARG A 131 8.30 -10.91 16.15
CA ARG A 131 7.73 -9.61 15.72
C ARG A 131 8.87 -8.76 15.18
N LEU A 132 8.69 -8.23 13.98
CA LEU A 132 9.63 -7.30 13.41
C LEU A 132 9.69 -6.04 14.28
N LYS A 133 10.85 -5.76 14.86
CA LYS A 133 11.04 -4.60 15.76
C LYS A 133 11.33 -3.32 15.02
N ASN A 134 12.04 -3.41 13.91
CA ASN A 134 12.39 -2.31 13.01
C ASN A 134 12.67 -2.85 11.60
N VAL A 135 12.88 -1.95 10.66
CA VAL A 135 13.20 -2.27 9.26
C VAL A 135 14.63 -1.88 8.88
N TYR A 136 15.44 -1.50 9.85
CA TYR A 136 16.85 -1.18 9.65
C TYR A 136 17.65 -2.48 9.60
N LEU A 137 17.61 -3.15 8.44
CA LEU A 137 18.24 -4.46 8.22
C LEU A 137 19.55 -4.36 7.41
N GLY A 138 19.95 -3.15 7.07
CA GLY A 138 21.19 -2.85 6.36
C GLY A 138 22.40 -2.71 7.29
N PRO A 139 23.58 -2.38 6.71
CA PRO A 139 24.76 -2.06 7.50
C PRO A 139 24.52 -0.88 8.42
N GLU A 140 25.07 -0.95 9.63
CA GLU A 140 25.04 0.14 10.60
C GLU A 140 26.38 0.88 10.57
N TYR A 141 26.32 2.20 10.61
CA TYR A 141 27.49 3.06 10.71
C TYR A 141 27.38 3.91 11.97
N ASP A 142 28.42 3.94 12.78
CA ASP A 142 28.47 4.79 13.97
C ASP A 142 28.69 6.28 13.60
N ASP A 143 28.38 7.14 14.56
CA ASP A 143 28.49 8.60 14.38
C ASP A 143 29.90 9.05 14.01
N GLU A 144 30.94 8.37 14.51
CA GLU A 144 32.33 8.74 14.22
C GLU A 144 32.70 8.40 12.77
N THR A 145 32.23 7.26 12.27
CA THR A 145 32.39 6.89 10.86
C THR A 145 31.67 7.91 9.96
N ILE A 146 30.44 8.29 10.32
CA ILE A 146 29.66 9.28 9.55
C ILE A 146 30.38 10.64 9.58
N LYS A 147 30.81 11.13 10.75
CA LYS A 147 31.57 12.39 10.88
C LYS A 147 32.86 12.39 10.10
N LYS A 148 33.58 11.25 10.08
CA LYS A 148 34.78 11.10 9.28
C LYS A 148 34.49 11.25 7.79
N VAL A 149 33.49 10.52 7.27
CA VAL A 149 33.09 10.60 5.86
C VAL A 149 32.66 12.02 5.48
N VAL A 150 31.90 12.70 6.34
CA VAL A 150 31.47 14.09 6.11
C VAL A 150 32.66 15.03 6.05
N ARG A 151 33.64 14.90 6.99
CA ARG A 151 34.89 15.72 6.99
C ARG A 151 35.74 15.49 5.76
N ASP A 152 35.84 14.22 5.33
CA ASP A 152 36.67 13.83 4.17
C ASP A 152 35.94 14.12 2.84
N SER A 153 34.65 14.40 2.87
CA SER A 153 33.85 14.76 1.71
C SER A 153 34.13 16.21 1.28
N LYS A 154 34.02 16.47 -0.02
CA LYS A 154 34.10 17.84 -0.58
C LYS A 154 32.81 18.66 -0.40
N PHE A 155 31.80 18.11 0.27
CA PHE A 155 30.57 18.83 0.56
C PHE A 155 30.80 19.82 1.70
N LYS A 156 30.51 21.09 1.44
CA LYS A 156 30.45 22.11 2.50
C LYS A 156 29.10 21.94 3.20
N ALA A 157 29.14 21.79 4.51
CA ALA A 157 27.95 21.84 5.36
C ALA A 157 27.44 23.28 5.43
#